data_d8b35f16fa37f8e7978733dc741a4169
#
_entry.id   d8b35f16fa37f8e7978733dc741a4169
#
_cell.length_a   1.000
_cell.length_b   1.000
_cell.length_c   1.000
_cell.angle_alpha   90.00
_cell.angle_beta   90.00
_cell.angle_gamma   90.00
#
_symmetry.space_group_name_H-M   'P 1'
#
loop_
_entity.id
_entity.type
_entity.pdbx_description
1 polymer ?
#
loop_
_entity_poly.entity_id
_entity_poly.type
_entity_poly.pdbx_seq_one_letter_code
_entity_poly.pdbx_strand_id
1 'polypeptide(L)'
;MISEEAMQRFEDNFLLIRKAVGWSAEEFADRIGATRQAINNIENKKNRLSKIMYSAMRYALDDEISSHPEETEMVKVILDAFVDNPEKYTDEQKEEIKNETKLLSSAMKDKNTSRKEVSKQWKKVLIGLGVLTGAAIPAIIIGTWRKK
;
A
#
# COMPACT_ATOMS: atom_id res chain seq x y z
N MET A 1 -3.69 18.00 -8.23
CA MET A 1 -3.86 17.53 -9.62
C MET A 1 -3.47 16.07 -9.74
N ILE A 2 -4.23 15.29 -10.48
CA ILE A 2 -3.94 13.87 -10.67
C ILE A 2 -2.88 13.71 -11.76
N SER A 3 -1.76 13.09 -11.41
CA SER A 3 -0.69 12.77 -12.37
C SER A 3 -1.05 11.51 -13.15
N GLU A 4 -0.91 11.55 -14.46
CA GLU A 4 -1.16 10.36 -15.29
C GLU A 4 -0.16 9.25 -14.99
N GLU A 5 1.09 9.61 -14.69
CA GLU A 5 2.12 8.64 -14.32
C GLU A 5 1.77 7.96 -13.01
N ALA A 6 1.30 8.72 -12.02
CA ALA A 6 0.90 8.14 -10.73
C ALA A 6 -0.31 7.23 -10.90
N MET A 7 -1.27 7.64 -11.72
CA MET A 7 -2.45 6.84 -12.00
C MET A 7 -2.07 5.52 -12.69
N GLN A 8 -1.15 5.57 -13.64
CA GLN A 8 -0.68 4.37 -14.32
C GLN A 8 0.05 3.44 -13.36
N ARG A 9 0.90 4.00 -12.50
CA ARG A 9 1.60 3.20 -11.48
C ARG A 9 0.62 2.57 -10.49
N PHE A 10 -0.44 3.27 -10.13
CA PHE A 10 -1.48 2.73 -9.26
C PHE A 10 -2.17 1.54 -9.94
N GLU A 11 -2.55 1.70 -11.19
CA GLU A 11 -3.18 0.63 -11.98
C GLU A 11 -2.26 -0.59 -12.07
N ASP A 12 -0.98 -0.37 -12.37
CA ASP A 12 0.00 -1.44 -12.52
C ASP A 12 0.22 -2.22 -11.22
N ASN A 13 0.03 -1.58 -10.08
CA ASN A 13 0.27 -2.18 -8.77
C ASN A 13 -1.00 -2.41 -7.96
N PHE A 14 -2.15 -2.37 -8.61
CA PHE A 14 -3.43 -2.39 -7.90
C PHE A 14 -3.60 -3.61 -7.00
N LEU A 15 -3.26 -4.80 -7.49
CA LEU A 15 -3.41 -6.01 -6.68
C LEU A 15 -2.55 -5.95 -5.41
N LEU A 16 -1.33 -5.46 -5.54
CA LEU A 16 -0.43 -5.30 -4.40
C LEU A 16 -1.01 -4.29 -3.39
N ILE A 17 -1.56 -3.19 -3.87
CA ILE A 17 -2.20 -2.17 -3.04
C ILE A 17 -3.39 -2.76 -2.29
N ARG A 18 -4.24 -3.49 -2.98
CA ARG A 18 -5.41 -4.10 -2.35
C ARG A 18 -5.00 -5.09 -1.26
N LYS A 19 -3.99 -5.91 -1.55
CA LYS A 19 -3.47 -6.86 -0.56
C LYS A 19 -2.88 -6.15 0.65
N ALA A 20 -2.19 -5.03 0.42
CA ALA A 20 -1.57 -4.27 1.49
C ALA A 20 -2.59 -3.65 2.44
N VAL A 21 -3.72 -3.19 1.93
CA VAL A 21 -4.78 -2.63 2.80
C VAL A 21 -5.61 -3.73 3.45
N GLY A 22 -5.53 -4.96 2.94
CA GLY A 22 -6.22 -6.09 3.52
C GLY A 22 -7.70 -6.19 3.16
N TRP A 23 -8.10 -5.59 2.05
CA TRP A 23 -9.49 -5.66 1.58
C TRP A 23 -9.65 -6.71 0.49
N SER A 24 -10.77 -7.45 0.52
CA SER A 24 -11.15 -8.30 -0.59
C SER A 24 -11.59 -7.42 -1.76
N ALA A 25 -11.72 -8.01 -2.95
CA ALA A 25 -12.24 -7.29 -4.11
C ALA A 25 -13.64 -6.76 -3.83
N GLU A 26 -14.46 -7.54 -3.13
CA GLU A 26 -15.81 -7.14 -2.76
C GLU A 26 -15.82 -5.98 -1.77
N GLU A 27 -14.98 -6.05 -0.74
CA GLU A 27 -14.85 -4.96 0.23
C GLU A 27 -14.38 -3.67 -0.43
N PHE A 28 -13.39 -3.79 -1.31
CA PHE A 28 -12.88 -2.62 -2.04
C PHE A 28 -14.00 -1.99 -2.89
N ALA A 29 -14.74 -2.83 -3.60
CA ALA A 29 -15.86 -2.38 -4.42
C ALA A 29 -16.91 -1.67 -3.59
N ASP A 30 -17.28 -2.23 -2.44
CA ASP A 30 -18.28 -1.63 -1.55
C ASP A 30 -17.86 -0.25 -1.09
N ARG A 31 -16.56 -0.08 -0.80
CA ARG A 31 -16.03 1.20 -0.31
C ARG A 31 -16.10 2.32 -1.32
N ILE A 32 -16.06 2.00 -2.61
CA ILE A 32 -16.04 3.03 -3.66
C ILE A 32 -17.33 3.05 -4.50
N GLY A 33 -18.31 2.24 -4.13
CA GLY A 33 -19.57 2.20 -4.86
C GLY A 33 -19.47 1.53 -6.23
N ALA A 34 -18.56 0.58 -6.37
CA ALA A 34 -18.37 -0.18 -7.60
C ALA A 34 -18.81 -1.63 -7.41
N THR A 35 -18.68 -2.43 -8.47
CA THR A 35 -18.96 -3.86 -8.40
C THR A 35 -17.67 -4.65 -8.23
N ARG A 36 -17.78 -5.85 -7.64
CA ARG A 36 -16.66 -6.76 -7.54
C ARG A 36 -16.06 -7.04 -8.92
N GLN A 37 -16.92 -7.20 -9.93
CA GLN A 37 -16.47 -7.45 -11.30
C GLN A 37 -15.61 -6.32 -11.84
N ALA A 38 -15.98 -5.07 -11.54
CA ALA A 38 -15.21 -3.91 -11.96
C ALA A 38 -13.80 -3.94 -11.33
N ILE A 39 -13.70 -4.30 -10.07
CA ILE A 39 -12.41 -4.42 -9.38
C ILE A 39 -11.57 -5.54 -10.02
N ASN A 40 -12.18 -6.70 -10.24
CA ASN A 40 -11.48 -7.83 -10.87
C ASN A 40 -10.98 -7.46 -12.27
N ASN A 41 -11.76 -6.71 -13.04
CA ASN A 41 -11.35 -6.30 -14.38
C ASN A 41 -10.14 -5.36 -14.35
N ILE A 42 -10.05 -4.50 -13.36
CA ILE A 42 -8.87 -3.65 -13.20
C ILE A 42 -7.65 -4.51 -12.83
N GLU A 43 -7.82 -5.43 -11.89
CA GLU A 43 -6.72 -6.31 -11.45
C GLU A 43 -6.19 -7.18 -12.60
N ASN A 44 -7.09 -7.67 -13.43
CA ASN A 44 -6.73 -8.54 -14.55
C ASN A 44 -6.40 -7.77 -15.83
N LYS A 45 -6.34 -6.45 -15.74
CA LYS A 45 -5.99 -5.55 -16.83
C LYS A 45 -6.92 -5.65 -18.03
N LYS A 46 -8.17 -6.04 -17.80
CA LYS A 46 -9.20 -6.07 -18.81
C LYS A 46 -9.75 -4.68 -19.10
N ASN A 47 -9.79 -3.83 -18.07
CA ASN A 47 -10.26 -2.45 -18.19
C ASN A 47 -9.20 -1.51 -17.65
N ARG A 48 -9.10 -0.34 -18.26
CA ARG A 48 -8.22 0.70 -17.78
C ARG A 48 -8.87 1.46 -16.64
N LEU A 49 -8.03 1.97 -15.75
CA LEU A 49 -8.49 2.77 -14.63
C LEU A 49 -8.87 4.17 -15.11
N SER A 50 -10.10 4.60 -14.85
CA SER A 50 -10.52 5.96 -15.18
C SER A 50 -10.08 6.92 -14.06
N LYS A 51 -10.04 8.22 -14.38
CA LYS A 51 -9.71 9.24 -13.39
C LYS A 51 -10.71 9.27 -12.25
N ILE A 52 -12.00 9.09 -12.56
CA ILE A 52 -13.04 9.07 -11.54
C ILE A 52 -12.85 7.89 -10.61
N MET A 53 -12.60 6.70 -11.15
CA MET A 53 -12.38 5.52 -10.34
C MET A 53 -11.10 5.64 -9.51
N TYR A 54 -10.03 6.13 -10.11
CA TYR A 54 -8.79 6.36 -9.38
C TYR A 54 -9.01 7.32 -8.20
N SER A 55 -9.72 8.42 -8.43
CA SER A 55 -10.01 9.39 -7.37
C SER A 55 -10.81 8.75 -6.24
N ALA A 56 -11.80 7.94 -6.57
CA ALA A 56 -12.61 7.25 -5.57
C ALA A 56 -11.75 6.26 -4.77
N MET A 57 -10.91 5.51 -5.45
CA MET A 57 -10.01 4.54 -4.82
C MET A 57 -9.01 5.23 -3.88
N ARG A 58 -8.39 6.33 -4.34
CA ARG A 58 -7.43 7.07 -3.52
C ARG A 58 -8.12 7.68 -2.30
N TYR A 59 -9.31 8.23 -2.49
CA TYR A 59 -10.06 8.78 -1.36
C TYR A 59 -10.34 7.71 -0.31
N ALA A 60 -10.80 6.55 -0.73
CA ALA A 60 -11.11 5.45 0.18
C ALA A 60 -9.86 4.98 0.93
N LEU A 61 -8.74 4.84 0.24
CA LEU A 61 -7.47 4.42 0.84
C LEU A 61 -6.94 5.49 1.80
N ASP A 62 -6.94 6.75 1.39
CA ASP A 62 -6.45 7.84 2.22
C ASP A 62 -7.30 8.02 3.48
N ASP A 63 -8.61 7.83 3.34
CA ASP A 63 -9.53 7.87 4.48
C ASP A 63 -9.23 6.73 5.46
N GLU A 64 -9.01 5.52 4.94
CA GLU A 64 -8.67 4.38 5.77
C GLU A 64 -7.35 4.59 6.51
N ILE A 65 -6.36 5.12 5.84
CA ILE A 65 -5.05 5.41 6.43
C ILE A 65 -5.19 6.46 7.54
N SER A 66 -5.97 7.51 7.31
CA SER A 66 -6.20 8.55 8.29
C SER A 66 -6.98 8.05 9.51
N SER A 67 -7.98 7.21 9.27
CA SER A 67 -8.84 6.68 10.33
C SER A 67 -8.21 5.59 11.14
N HIS A 68 -7.33 4.81 10.53
CA HIS A 68 -6.68 3.65 11.16
C HIS A 68 -5.17 3.63 10.91
N PRO A 69 -4.45 4.67 11.36
CA PRO A 69 -3.01 4.77 11.04
C PRO A 69 -2.17 3.60 11.56
N GLU A 70 -2.55 3.01 12.69
CA GLU A 70 -1.80 1.91 13.26
C GLU A 70 -2.00 0.59 12.51
N GLU A 71 -3.01 0.51 11.67
CA GLU A 71 -3.35 -0.71 10.93
C GLU A 71 -2.99 -0.64 9.46
N THR A 72 -2.52 0.52 8.97
CA THR A 72 -2.40 0.79 7.53
C THR A 72 -0.99 1.20 7.10
N GLU A 73 0.02 0.91 7.92
CA GLU A 73 1.41 1.26 7.57
C GLU A 73 1.84 0.58 6.27
N MET A 74 1.43 -0.65 6.06
CA MET A 74 1.82 -1.41 4.88
C MET A 74 1.30 -0.75 3.59
N VAL A 75 0.02 -0.43 3.53
CA VAL A 75 -0.54 0.19 2.32
C VAL A 75 0.01 1.61 2.14
N LYS A 76 0.27 2.31 3.22
CA LYS A 76 0.86 3.65 3.15
C LYS A 76 2.21 3.62 2.45
N VAL A 77 3.05 2.67 2.81
CA VAL A 77 4.37 2.51 2.20
C VAL A 77 4.27 2.05 0.75
N ILE A 78 3.36 1.14 0.46
CA ILE A 78 3.15 0.67 -0.92
C ILE A 78 2.76 1.84 -1.82
N LEU A 79 1.85 2.69 -1.36
CA LEU A 79 1.45 3.87 -2.14
C LEU A 79 2.63 4.83 -2.35
N ASP A 80 3.43 5.03 -1.32
CA ASP A 80 4.59 5.91 -1.43
C ASP A 80 5.67 5.35 -2.36
N ALA A 81 6.02 4.07 -2.20
CA ALA A 81 7.11 3.45 -2.94
C ALA A 81 6.78 3.13 -4.39
N PHE A 82 5.53 2.82 -4.70
CA PHE A 82 5.15 2.34 -6.03
C PHE A 82 4.29 3.33 -6.81
N VAL A 83 3.70 4.32 -6.16
CA VAL A 83 2.78 5.23 -6.84
C VAL A 83 3.21 6.68 -6.71
N ASP A 84 3.34 7.20 -5.49
CA ASP A 84 3.51 8.62 -5.26
C ASP A 84 4.95 9.12 -5.36
N ASN A 85 5.89 8.38 -4.78
CA ASN A 85 7.29 8.83 -4.69
C ASN A 85 8.27 7.69 -4.95
N PRO A 86 8.17 6.99 -6.09
CA PRO A 86 9.04 5.85 -6.35
C PRO A 86 10.53 6.19 -6.38
N GLU A 87 10.87 7.43 -6.68
CA GLU A 87 12.26 7.87 -6.75
C GLU A 87 12.95 7.92 -5.38
N LYS A 88 12.19 7.87 -4.29
CA LYS A 88 12.75 7.84 -2.94
C LYS A 88 13.28 6.48 -2.54
N TYR A 89 13.03 5.46 -3.34
CA TYR A 89 13.33 4.08 -3.00
C TYR A 89 14.23 3.47 -4.05
N THR A 90 15.18 2.63 -3.61
CA THR A 90 16.02 1.87 -4.53
C THR A 90 15.23 0.68 -5.08
N ASP A 91 15.68 0.11 -6.18
CA ASP A 91 15.05 -1.08 -6.74
C ASP A 91 15.08 -2.24 -5.75
N GLU A 92 16.18 -2.38 -4.99
CA GLU A 92 16.29 -3.41 -3.97
C GLU A 92 15.27 -3.22 -2.85
N GLN A 93 15.10 -1.98 -2.38
CA GLN A 93 14.10 -1.67 -1.36
C GLN A 93 12.70 -1.98 -1.84
N LYS A 94 12.38 -1.60 -3.08
CA LYS A 94 11.05 -1.87 -3.67
C LYS A 94 10.78 -3.37 -3.75
N GLU A 95 11.77 -4.15 -4.15
CA GLU A 95 11.61 -5.60 -4.26
C GLU A 95 11.36 -6.24 -2.90
N GLU A 96 12.12 -5.82 -1.88
CA GLU A 96 11.92 -6.31 -0.51
C GLU A 96 10.56 -5.91 0.05
N ILE A 97 10.16 -4.66 -0.19
CA ILE A 97 8.84 -4.16 0.23
C ILE A 97 7.74 -5.02 -0.39
N LYS A 98 7.86 -5.29 -1.68
CA LYS A 98 6.90 -6.11 -2.41
C LYS A 98 6.81 -7.53 -1.85
N ASN A 99 7.95 -8.16 -1.62
CA ASN A 99 8.00 -9.52 -1.10
C ASN A 99 7.42 -9.62 0.30
N GLU A 100 7.78 -8.70 1.18
CA GLU A 100 7.27 -8.69 2.55
C GLU A 100 5.76 -8.41 2.59
N THR A 101 5.28 -7.55 1.69
CA THR A 101 3.86 -7.27 1.58
C THR A 101 3.08 -8.54 1.23
N LYS A 102 3.60 -9.32 0.31
CA LYS A 102 2.97 -10.58 -0.09
C LYS A 102 2.90 -11.56 1.06
N LEU A 103 3.99 -11.70 1.82
CA LEU A 103 4.05 -12.61 2.96
C LEU A 103 3.09 -12.19 4.07
N LEU A 104 3.13 -10.93 4.46
CA LEU A 104 2.30 -10.43 5.56
C LEU A 104 0.82 -10.37 5.20
N SER A 105 0.49 -10.06 3.94
CA SER A 105 -0.90 -10.05 3.51
C SER A 105 -1.50 -11.46 3.52
N SER A 106 -0.68 -12.48 3.25
CA SER A 106 -1.14 -13.86 3.37
C SER A 106 -1.49 -14.22 4.80
N ALA A 107 -0.72 -13.71 5.78
CA ALA A 107 -1.02 -13.94 7.20
C ALA A 107 -2.37 -13.33 7.59
N MET A 108 -2.71 -12.16 7.06
CA MET A 108 -4.02 -11.55 7.29
C MET A 108 -5.15 -12.38 6.68
N LYS A 109 -4.93 -12.88 5.46
CA LYS A 109 -5.93 -13.66 4.74
C LYS A 109 -6.29 -14.93 5.48
N ASP A 110 -5.31 -15.56 6.13
CA ASP A 110 -5.52 -16.77 6.90
C ASP A 110 -6.23 -16.53 8.24
N LYS A 111 -6.51 -15.26 8.55
CA LYS A 111 -7.24 -14.83 9.75
C LYS A 111 -6.57 -15.19 11.07
N ASN A 112 -5.31 -15.61 11.02
CA ASN A 112 -4.54 -15.91 12.22
C ASN A 112 -3.85 -14.69 12.79
N THR A 113 -3.76 -13.61 11.99
CA THR A 113 -3.05 -12.41 12.38
C THR A 113 -3.90 -11.20 12.02
N SER A 114 -4.11 -10.30 12.98
CA SER A 114 -4.89 -9.08 12.74
C SER A 114 -4.10 -8.10 11.88
N ARG A 115 -4.82 -7.20 11.23
CA ARG A 115 -4.22 -6.13 10.43
C ARG A 115 -3.28 -5.27 11.28
N LYS A 116 -3.66 -5.01 12.54
CA LYS A 116 -2.84 -4.24 13.47
C LYS A 116 -1.52 -4.93 13.77
N GLU A 117 -1.56 -6.24 14.00
CA GLU A 117 -0.35 -7.02 14.26
C GLU A 117 0.56 -7.07 13.03
N VAL A 118 -0.01 -7.24 11.85
CA VAL A 118 0.73 -7.20 10.60
C VAL A 118 1.42 -5.85 10.42
N SER A 119 0.72 -4.77 10.75
CA SER A 119 1.28 -3.43 10.65
C SER A 119 2.49 -3.25 11.58
N LYS A 120 2.45 -3.82 12.78
CA LYS A 120 3.58 -3.78 13.70
C LYS A 120 4.79 -4.53 13.15
N GLN A 121 4.56 -5.72 12.59
CA GLN A 121 5.64 -6.50 11.98
C GLN A 121 6.21 -5.77 10.78
N TRP A 122 5.36 -5.13 10.00
CA TRP A 122 5.77 -4.34 8.85
C TRP A 122 6.71 -3.20 9.23
N LYS A 123 6.43 -2.50 10.32
CA LYS A 123 7.30 -1.43 10.79
C LYS A 123 8.71 -1.94 11.12
N LYS A 124 8.81 -3.12 11.70
CA LYS A 124 10.11 -3.73 11.99
C LYS A 124 10.89 -4.01 10.71
N VAL A 125 10.20 -4.49 9.69
CA VAL A 125 10.81 -4.75 8.39
C VAL A 125 11.33 -3.44 7.78
N LEU A 126 10.55 -2.38 7.83
CA LEU A 126 10.95 -1.09 7.29
C LEU A 126 12.21 -0.54 7.97
N ILE A 127 12.28 -0.68 9.28
CA ILE A 127 13.46 -0.25 10.03
C ILE A 127 14.66 -1.06 9.58
N GLY A 128 14.50 -2.38 9.39
CA GLY A 128 15.57 -3.25 8.92
C GLY A 128 16.05 -2.93 7.52
N LEU A 129 15.19 -2.38 6.67
CA LEU A 129 15.52 -2.06 5.28
C LEU A 129 16.08 -0.66 5.06
N GLY A 130 16.04 0.19 6.06
CA GLY A 130 16.48 1.57 5.89
C GLY A 130 15.44 2.48 5.26
N VAL A 131 14.20 2.06 5.25
CA VAL A 131 13.13 2.85 4.64
C VAL A 131 12.58 3.84 5.66
N LEU A 132 12.57 5.11 5.29
CA LEU A 132 12.06 6.18 6.14
C LEU A 132 10.74 6.67 5.56
N THR A 133 9.67 6.54 6.35
CA THR A 133 8.33 6.92 5.90
C THR A 133 7.79 8.06 6.75
N GLY A 134 8.11 9.27 6.34
CA GLY A 134 7.55 10.46 6.96
C GLY A 134 7.50 10.41 8.48
N ALA A 135 6.34 10.72 9.04
CA ALA A 135 6.16 10.86 10.48
C ALA A 135 6.15 9.53 11.25
N ALA A 136 6.16 8.41 10.57
CA ALA A 136 6.04 7.11 11.23
C ALA A 136 7.31 6.67 11.94
N ILE A 137 8.46 7.21 11.56
CA ILE A 137 9.76 6.80 12.10
C ILE A 137 10.39 7.94 12.92
N PRO A 138 10.71 7.70 14.20
CA PRO A 138 11.34 8.72 15.03
C PRO A 138 12.71 9.18 14.50
N ALA A 139 13.04 10.43 14.74
CA ALA A 139 14.29 11.03 14.27
C ALA A 139 15.54 10.27 14.75
N ILE A 140 15.48 9.69 15.94
CA ILE A 140 16.61 8.94 16.50
C ILE A 140 16.93 7.71 15.66
N ILE A 141 15.91 7.07 15.09
CA ILE A 141 16.10 5.94 14.20
C ILE A 141 16.73 6.40 12.90
N ILE A 142 16.31 7.55 12.39
CA ILE A 142 16.89 8.16 11.21
C ILE A 142 18.38 8.40 11.39
N GLY A 143 18.76 8.94 12.54
CA GLY A 143 20.16 9.18 12.86
C GLY A 143 20.99 7.90 12.87
N THR A 144 20.46 6.83 13.44
CA THR A 144 21.12 5.53 13.49
C THR A 144 21.36 4.98 12.09
N TRP A 145 20.37 5.15 11.22
CA TRP A 145 20.47 4.69 9.85
C TRP A 145 21.58 5.35 9.07
N ARG A 146 21.69 6.66 9.20
CA ARG A 146 22.69 7.43 8.46
C ARG A 146 24.12 7.10 8.82
N LYS A 147 24.33 6.51 9.97
CA LYS A 147 25.69 6.13 10.43
C LYS A 147 26.18 4.85 9.76
N LYS A 148 25.31 4.16 9.14
CA LYS A 148 25.65 2.97 8.38
C LYS A 148 25.92 3.30 6.92
#